data_b189f270bc4724a26ab3c26166310125
#
_entry.id   b189f270bc4724a26ab3c26166310125
#
_cell.length_a   1.000
_cell.length_b   1.000
_cell.length_c   1.000
_cell.angle_alpha   90.00
_cell.angle_beta   90.00
_cell.angle_gamma   90.00
#
_symmetry.space_group_name_H-M   'P 1'
#
loop_
_entity.id
_entity.type
_entity.pdbx_description
1 polymer ?
#
loop_
_entity_poly.entity_id
_entity_poly.type
_entity_poly.pdbx_seq_one_letter_code
_entity_poly.pdbx_strand_id
1 'polypeptide(L)'
;MNKGVGLALVILITPLVVITASTLTFYLGYKPTSTSNNGELIVPPLETNLFKLENINGDSFNFRKGKWYLVYFDDFKNVEASEEKLKFTFSINTTLGRKMNRLKRVVVLKENFNLKSINNLSAKFPNVFFVKDIDQEFEELLLNAGLSPFENQSLFLLDDFSFVMEEFNKELDFKKVFEDIKTLL
;
A
#
# COMPACT_ATOMS: atom_id res chain seq x y z
N MET A 1 -30.65 30.23 -41.65
CA MET A 1 -29.42 30.05 -40.87
C MET A 1 -28.40 29.37 -41.80
N ASN A 2 -27.30 30.04 -42.13
CA ASN A 2 -26.29 29.46 -43.04
C ASN A 2 -25.76 28.16 -42.47
N LYS A 3 -25.74 27.06 -43.25
CA LYS A 3 -25.26 25.72 -42.83
C LYS A 3 -23.86 25.79 -42.22
N GLY A 4 -23.00 26.71 -42.66
CA GLY A 4 -21.66 26.90 -42.11
C GLY A 4 -21.64 27.48 -40.70
N VAL A 5 -22.56 28.40 -40.37
CA VAL A 5 -22.66 29.00 -39.03
C VAL A 5 -23.17 27.96 -38.03
N GLY A 6 -24.11 27.11 -38.44
CA GLY A 6 -24.59 26.01 -37.58
C GLY A 6 -23.50 25.02 -37.25
N LEU A 7 -22.67 24.61 -38.22
CA LEU A 7 -21.56 23.70 -38.03
C LEU A 7 -20.50 24.31 -37.11
N ALA A 8 -20.14 25.57 -37.30
CA ALA A 8 -19.19 26.28 -36.46
C ALA A 8 -19.67 26.39 -35.00
N LEU A 9 -20.95 26.65 -34.77
CA LEU A 9 -21.55 26.64 -33.43
C LEU A 9 -21.48 25.28 -32.76
N VAL A 10 -21.78 24.20 -33.48
CA VAL A 10 -21.69 22.83 -32.93
C VAL A 10 -20.24 22.50 -32.49
N ILE A 11 -19.25 22.81 -33.35
CA ILE A 11 -17.84 22.57 -33.05
C ILE A 11 -17.38 23.37 -31.82
N LEU A 12 -17.87 24.58 -31.63
CA LEU A 12 -17.53 25.44 -30.50
C LEU A 12 -18.21 25.01 -29.19
N ILE A 13 -19.47 24.62 -29.25
CA ILE A 13 -20.30 24.31 -28.07
C ILE A 13 -19.98 22.90 -27.53
N THR A 14 -19.68 21.93 -28.40
CA THR A 14 -19.42 20.53 -27.98
C THR A 14 -18.33 20.40 -26.91
N PRO A 15 -17.12 20.97 -27.09
CA PRO A 15 -16.08 20.87 -26.03
C PRO A 15 -16.51 21.57 -24.74
N LEU A 16 -17.22 22.69 -24.83
CA LEU A 16 -17.68 23.42 -23.65
C LEU A 16 -18.69 22.59 -22.84
N VAL A 17 -19.64 21.93 -23.52
CA VAL A 17 -20.61 21.04 -22.87
C VAL A 17 -19.91 19.85 -22.20
N VAL A 18 -18.95 19.23 -22.90
CA VAL A 18 -18.22 18.08 -22.35
C VAL A 18 -17.41 18.46 -21.11
N ILE A 19 -16.69 19.59 -21.16
CA ILE A 19 -15.91 20.09 -20.04
C ILE A 19 -16.82 20.41 -18.84
N THR A 20 -17.93 21.13 -19.11
CA THR A 20 -18.89 21.50 -18.06
C THR A 20 -19.53 20.26 -17.42
N ALA A 21 -19.96 19.29 -18.22
CA ALA A 21 -20.57 18.06 -17.75
C ALA A 21 -19.55 17.23 -16.93
N SER A 22 -18.32 17.10 -17.40
CA SER A 22 -17.25 16.41 -16.69
C SER A 22 -16.94 17.07 -15.35
N THR A 23 -16.83 18.38 -15.31
CA THR A 23 -16.58 19.14 -14.08
C THR A 23 -17.74 18.99 -13.10
N LEU A 24 -18.97 19.08 -13.60
CA LEU A 24 -20.17 18.93 -12.77
C LEU A 24 -20.26 17.53 -12.15
N THR A 25 -20.00 16.47 -12.92
CA THR A 25 -19.98 15.08 -12.41
C THR A 25 -18.92 14.89 -11.35
N PHE A 26 -17.74 15.50 -11.51
CA PHE A 26 -16.68 15.47 -10.50
C PHE A 26 -17.10 16.14 -9.18
N TYR A 27 -17.69 17.36 -9.26
CA TYR A 27 -18.17 18.07 -8.06
C TYR A 27 -19.38 17.42 -7.40
N LEU A 28 -20.23 16.72 -8.16
CA LEU A 28 -21.35 15.93 -7.61
C LEU A 28 -20.88 14.61 -6.95
N GLY A 29 -19.57 14.36 -6.90
CA GLY A 29 -19.02 13.19 -6.23
C GLY A 29 -19.20 11.88 -7.00
N TYR A 30 -19.53 11.96 -8.29
CA TYR A 30 -19.58 10.75 -9.14
C TYR A 30 -18.15 10.24 -9.36
N LYS A 31 -17.79 9.23 -8.58
CA LYS A 31 -16.53 8.49 -8.76
C LYS A 31 -16.85 7.17 -9.46
N PRO A 32 -16.04 6.74 -10.45
CA PRO A 32 -16.17 5.40 -10.98
C PRO A 32 -16.07 4.39 -9.84
N THR A 33 -17.10 3.55 -9.69
CA THR A 33 -17.21 2.57 -8.60
C THR A 33 -16.34 1.33 -8.81
N SER A 34 -15.78 1.15 -9.99
CA SER A 34 -14.89 0.04 -10.30
C SER A 34 -13.44 0.52 -10.33
N THR A 35 -12.71 0.30 -9.27
CA THR A 35 -11.25 0.26 -9.31
C THR A 35 -10.83 -1.09 -9.89
N SER A 36 -9.78 -1.13 -10.71
CA SER A 36 -9.22 -2.39 -11.22
C SER A 36 -8.40 -3.13 -10.16
N ASN A 37 -8.23 -2.53 -8.99
CA ASN A 37 -7.47 -3.08 -7.88
C ASN A 37 -8.29 -4.14 -7.14
N ASN A 38 -7.62 -5.21 -6.74
CA ASN A 38 -8.19 -6.25 -5.89
C ASN A 38 -8.13 -5.87 -4.40
N GLY A 39 -7.13 -5.06 -4.02
CA GLY A 39 -7.03 -4.45 -2.69
C GLY A 39 -7.90 -3.22 -2.55
N GLU A 40 -8.08 -2.76 -1.32
CA GLU A 40 -8.85 -1.56 -0.98
C GLU A 40 -7.95 -0.33 -1.02
N LEU A 41 -8.28 0.63 -1.91
CA LEU A 41 -7.53 1.87 -2.02
C LEU A 41 -7.81 2.77 -0.81
N ILE A 42 -6.75 3.28 -0.21
CA ILE A 42 -6.82 4.24 0.90
C ILE A 42 -6.88 5.65 0.32
N VAL A 43 -8.00 6.34 0.51
CA VAL A 43 -8.24 7.67 -0.08
C VAL A 43 -8.70 8.66 1.01
N PRO A 44 -7.93 9.73 1.27
CA PRO A 44 -6.63 10.07 0.67
C PRO A 44 -5.51 9.12 1.12
N PRO A 45 -4.42 8.98 0.33
CA PRO A 45 -3.25 8.20 0.75
C PRO A 45 -2.64 8.77 2.03
N LEU A 46 -2.11 7.91 2.91
CA LEU A 46 -1.60 8.31 4.21
C LEU A 46 -0.08 8.51 4.16
N GLU A 47 0.39 9.66 4.60
CA GLU A 47 1.82 10.01 4.58
C GLU A 47 2.56 9.40 5.77
N THR A 48 3.70 8.73 5.50
CA THR A 48 4.52 8.05 6.54
C THR A 48 5.90 8.66 6.76
N ASN A 49 6.19 9.83 6.19
CA ASN A 49 7.56 10.39 6.18
C ASN A 49 8.07 10.89 7.54
N LEU A 50 7.22 10.96 8.56
CA LEU A 50 7.54 11.57 9.85
C LEU A 50 7.73 10.57 10.99
N PHE A 51 7.55 9.26 10.74
CA PHE A 51 7.58 8.27 11.81
C PHE A 51 8.98 7.89 12.25
N LYS A 52 9.15 7.70 13.57
CA LYS A 52 10.37 7.18 14.15
C LYS A 52 10.34 5.66 14.18
N LEU A 53 10.81 5.06 13.12
CA LEU A 53 10.98 3.62 13.04
C LEU A 53 12.43 3.23 13.33
N GLU A 54 12.63 2.16 14.07
CA GLU A 54 13.94 1.59 14.36
C GLU A 54 14.00 0.12 13.96
N ASN A 55 15.10 -0.29 13.36
CA ASN A 55 15.38 -1.71 13.15
C ASN A 55 15.57 -2.42 14.50
N ILE A 56 15.44 -3.74 14.50
CA ILE A 56 15.67 -4.57 15.70
C ILE A 56 17.07 -4.38 16.30
N ASN A 57 18.04 -3.89 15.53
CA ASN A 57 19.41 -3.60 15.96
C ASN A 57 19.57 -2.20 16.58
N GLY A 58 18.52 -1.38 16.63
CA GLY A 58 18.54 -0.02 17.14
C GLY A 58 18.90 1.05 16.13
N ASP A 59 19.15 0.69 14.87
CA ASP A 59 19.42 1.66 13.81
C ASP A 59 18.10 2.30 13.34
N SER A 60 18.13 3.62 13.08
CA SER A 60 16.98 4.32 12.51
C SER A 60 16.61 3.74 11.14
N PHE A 61 15.32 3.51 10.94
CA PHE A 61 14.76 3.05 9.67
C PHE A 61 13.86 4.14 9.06
N ASN A 62 14.07 4.42 7.79
CA ASN A 62 13.24 5.34 7.04
C ASN A 62 12.86 4.71 5.70
N PHE A 63 11.63 4.93 5.26
CA PHE A 63 11.20 4.57 3.92
C PHE A 63 11.99 5.41 2.89
N ARG A 64 12.66 4.74 1.95
CA ARG A 64 13.49 5.41 0.94
C ARG A 64 12.66 5.75 -0.28
N LYS A 65 12.70 6.99 -0.74
CA LYS A 65 12.09 7.41 -2.00
C LYS A 65 12.58 6.55 -3.18
N GLY A 66 11.68 6.25 -4.10
CA GLY A 66 11.96 5.41 -5.26
C GLY A 66 11.92 3.91 -4.97
N LYS A 67 11.39 3.50 -3.81
CA LYS A 67 11.11 2.11 -3.46
C LYS A 67 9.68 1.96 -2.99
N TRP A 68 9.06 0.89 -3.41
CA TRP A 68 7.77 0.44 -2.91
C TRP A 68 7.97 -0.45 -1.69
N TYR A 69 7.01 -0.43 -0.78
CA TYR A 69 7.09 -1.22 0.44
C TYR A 69 5.81 -2.01 0.65
N LEU A 70 5.97 -3.31 0.89
CA LEU A 70 4.90 -4.16 1.38
C LEU A 70 5.08 -4.30 2.88
N VAL A 71 4.19 -3.67 3.63
CA VAL A 71 4.28 -3.52 5.10
C VAL A 71 3.17 -4.31 5.75
N TYR A 72 3.45 -4.95 6.86
CA TYR A 72 2.45 -5.51 7.75
C TYR A 72 2.91 -5.47 9.21
N PHE A 73 1.93 -5.59 10.09
CA PHE A 73 2.12 -5.57 11.53
C PHE A 73 2.01 -7.00 12.09
N ASP A 74 2.92 -7.36 13.00
CA ASP A 74 2.92 -8.70 13.60
C ASP A 74 3.45 -8.64 15.05
N ASP A 75 2.80 -9.36 15.96
CA ASP A 75 3.23 -9.48 17.36
C ASP A 75 4.03 -10.77 17.62
N PHE A 76 4.18 -11.62 16.63
CA PHE A 76 4.88 -12.91 16.68
C PHE A 76 4.45 -13.85 17.83
N LYS A 77 3.21 -13.72 18.32
CA LYS A 77 2.66 -14.66 19.30
C LYS A 77 2.41 -16.03 18.69
N ASN A 78 1.90 -16.05 17.45
CA ASN A 78 1.74 -17.28 16.67
C ASN A 78 2.85 -17.36 15.61
N VAL A 79 3.95 -18.04 15.95
CA VAL A 79 5.13 -18.15 15.09
C VAL A 79 4.83 -18.83 13.75
N GLU A 80 3.92 -19.81 13.73
CA GLU A 80 3.53 -20.52 12.49
C GLU A 80 2.79 -19.56 11.53
N ALA A 81 1.81 -18.82 12.01
CA ALA A 81 1.09 -17.83 11.21
C ALA A 81 2.03 -16.72 10.71
N SER A 82 2.94 -16.25 11.57
CA SER A 82 3.95 -15.26 11.19
C SER A 82 4.89 -15.80 10.10
N GLU A 83 5.32 -17.07 10.20
CA GLU A 83 6.14 -17.72 9.17
C GLU A 83 5.39 -17.87 7.84
N GLU A 84 4.11 -18.22 7.86
CA GLU A 84 3.28 -18.30 6.65
C GLU A 84 3.15 -16.94 5.98
N LYS A 85 2.96 -15.87 6.74
CA LYS A 85 2.87 -14.50 6.21
C LYS A 85 4.21 -14.05 5.62
N LEU A 86 5.33 -14.39 6.27
CA LEU A 86 6.66 -14.16 5.71
C LEU A 86 6.89 -14.94 4.40
N LYS A 87 6.45 -16.20 4.30
CA LYS A 87 6.50 -16.99 3.07
C LYS A 87 5.65 -16.35 1.97
N PHE A 88 4.44 -15.91 2.30
CA PHE A 88 3.54 -15.25 1.36
C PHE A 88 4.18 -14.01 0.75
N THR A 89 4.64 -13.08 1.58
CA THR A 89 5.28 -11.84 1.12
C THR A 89 6.61 -12.08 0.42
N PHE A 90 7.37 -13.11 0.82
CA PHE A 90 8.58 -13.56 0.12
C PHE A 90 8.26 -14.06 -1.29
N SER A 91 7.22 -14.85 -1.44
CA SER A 91 6.79 -15.38 -2.73
C SER A 91 6.33 -14.28 -3.67
N ILE A 92 5.61 -13.27 -3.18
CA ILE A 92 5.25 -12.07 -3.97
C ILE A 92 6.52 -11.39 -4.48
N ASN A 93 7.45 -11.08 -3.59
CA ASN A 93 8.67 -10.37 -3.94
C ASN A 93 9.52 -11.14 -4.97
N THR A 94 9.72 -12.45 -4.77
CA THR A 94 10.54 -13.28 -5.68
C THR A 94 9.88 -13.48 -7.04
N THR A 95 8.55 -13.61 -7.09
CA THR A 95 7.79 -13.75 -8.34
C THR A 95 7.86 -12.50 -9.21
N LEU A 96 8.14 -11.32 -8.64
CA LEU A 96 8.39 -10.09 -9.40
C LEU A 96 9.66 -10.15 -10.29
N GLY A 97 10.54 -11.11 -10.09
CA GLY A 97 11.73 -11.33 -10.90
C GLY A 97 12.64 -10.09 -10.95
N ARG A 98 12.82 -9.50 -12.13
CA ARG A 98 13.68 -8.32 -12.31
C ARG A 98 13.24 -7.09 -11.50
N LYS A 99 11.94 -7.01 -11.16
CA LYS A 99 11.37 -5.90 -10.38
C LYS A 99 11.48 -6.10 -8.87
N MET A 100 11.91 -7.27 -8.38
CA MET A 100 11.97 -7.59 -6.95
C MET A 100 12.73 -6.56 -6.10
N ASN A 101 13.74 -5.92 -6.68
CA ASN A 101 14.53 -4.91 -5.97
C ASN A 101 13.79 -3.58 -5.78
N ARG A 102 12.68 -3.36 -6.49
CA ARG A 102 11.83 -2.17 -6.34
C ARG A 102 10.90 -2.29 -5.17
N LEU A 103 10.47 -3.52 -4.83
CA LEU A 103 9.61 -3.81 -3.68
C LEU A 103 10.46 -4.24 -2.48
N LYS A 104 10.29 -3.59 -1.35
CA LYS A 104 10.87 -3.96 -0.05
C LYS A 104 9.80 -4.48 0.87
N ARG A 105 10.15 -5.40 1.76
CA ARG A 105 9.23 -5.97 2.74
C ARG A 105 9.60 -5.47 4.12
N VAL A 106 8.60 -4.99 4.86
CA VAL A 106 8.78 -4.45 6.21
C VAL A 106 7.76 -5.08 7.14
N VAL A 107 8.22 -5.50 8.29
CA VAL A 107 7.37 -6.00 9.38
C VAL A 107 7.49 -5.05 10.54
N VAL A 108 6.38 -4.43 10.91
CA VAL A 108 6.29 -3.57 12.09
C VAL A 108 5.94 -4.45 13.29
N LEU A 109 6.82 -4.42 14.29
CA LEU A 109 6.75 -5.28 15.46
C LEU A 109 5.97 -4.61 16.58
N LYS A 110 5.12 -5.36 17.27
CA LYS A 110 4.53 -4.93 18.53
C LYS A 110 5.58 -4.94 19.65
N GLU A 111 5.47 -4.06 20.65
CA GLU A 111 6.49 -3.85 21.70
C GLU A 111 7.00 -5.14 22.39
N ASN A 112 6.14 -6.13 22.59
CA ASN A 112 6.46 -7.36 23.33
C ASN A 112 6.77 -8.56 22.43
N PHE A 113 7.63 -8.37 21.43
CA PHE A 113 8.01 -9.44 20.52
C PHE A 113 9.15 -10.36 21.05
N ASN A 114 9.20 -11.58 20.53
CA ASN A 114 10.26 -12.55 20.87
C ASN A 114 11.44 -12.43 19.89
N LEU A 115 12.53 -11.77 20.32
CA LEU A 115 13.77 -11.59 19.54
C LEU A 115 14.32 -12.90 18.97
N LYS A 116 14.24 -14.00 19.73
CA LYS A 116 14.78 -15.29 19.30
C LYS A 116 14.01 -15.88 18.11
N SER A 117 12.68 -15.74 18.13
CA SER A 117 11.82 -16.14 17.01
C SER A 117 12.13 -15.32 15.76
N ILE A 118 12.27 -14.00 15.90
CA ILE A 118 12.56 -13.09 14.79
C ILE A 118 13.92 -13.38 14.17
N ASN A 119 14.97 -13.60 14.96
CA ASN A 119 16.30 -13.92 14.44
C ASN A 119 16.31 -15.23 13.65
N ASN A 120 15.57 -16.24 14.09
CA ASN A 120 15.42 -17.49 13.35
C ASN A 120 14.69 -17.30 12.02
N LEU A 121 13.64 -16.48 12.00
CA LEU A 121 12.86 -16.21 10.80
C LEU A 121 13.59 -15.27 9.83
N SER A 122 14.33 -14.28 10.33
CA SER A 122 15.13 -13.38 9.49
C SER A 122 16.21 -14.12 8.70
N ALA A 123 16.80 -15.17 9.29
CA ALA A 123 17.76 -16.04 8.60
C ALA A 123 17.11 -16.85 7.46
N LYS A 124 15.83 -17.25 7.61
CA LYS A 124 15.08 -17.98 6.58
C LYS A 124 14.56 -17.07 5.46
N PHE A 125 14.23 -15.83 5.78
CA PHE A 125 13.61 -14.88 4.86
C PHE A 125 14.50 -13.64 4.69
N PRO A 126 15.51 -13.67 3.81
CA PRO A 126 16.39 -12.52 3.57
C PRO A 126 15.63 -11.35 2.95
N ASN A 127 16.20 -10.15 3.08
CA ASN A 127 15.64 -8.90 2.51
C ASN A 127 14.27 -8.50 3.07
N VAL A 128 14.00 -8.80 4.34
CA VAL A 128 12.89 -8.25 5.10
C VAL A 128 13.45 -7.37 6.22
N PHE A 129 12.82 -6.21 6.44
CA PHE A 129 13.15 -5.31 7.53
C PHE A 129 12.18 -5.54 8.68
N PHE A 130 12.71 -5.83 9.86
CA PHE A 130 11.93 -5.87 11.09
C PHE A 130 12.15 -4.57 11.83
N VAL A 131 11.08 -3.81 12.02
CA VAL A 131 11.15 -2.47 12.60
C VAL A 131 10.20 -2.32 13.78
N LYS A 132 10.54 -1.42 14.69
CA LYS A 132 9.68 -0.99 15.80
C LYS A 132 9.12 0.37 15.46
N ASP A 133 7.87 0.58 15.76
CA ASP A 133 7.21 1.89 15.75
C ASP A 133 7.35 2.49 17.15
N ILE A 134 8.37 3.36 17.33
CA ILE A 134 8.81 3.81 18.67
C ILE A 134 7.75 4.65 19.36
N ASP A 135 7.19 5.59 18.64
CA ASP A 135 6.18 6.52 19.17
C ASP A 135 4.74 6.05 18.86
N GLN A 136 4.56 4.85 18.25
CA GLN A 136 3.30 4.26 17.80
C GLN A 136 2.53 5.13 16.78
N GLU A 137 3.22 6.09 16.16
CA GLU A 137 2.61 7.05 15.23
C GLU A 137 2.12 6.39 13.94
N PHE A 138 2.78 5.32 13.49
CA PHE A 138 2.35 4.59 12.30
C PHE A 138 1.10 3.75 12.58
N GLU A 139 1.06 3.05 13.71
CA GLU A 139 -0.14 2.34 14.13
C GLU A 139 -1.33 3.30 14.31
N GLU A 140 -1.11 4.43 15.02
CA GLU A 140 -2.14 5.45 15.24
C GLU A 140 -2.66 6.06 13.93
N LEU A 141 -1.78 6.32 12.95
CA LEU A 141 -2.19 6.83 11.64
C LEU A 141 -3.18 5.88 10.97
N LEU A 142 -2.89 4.57 10.97
CA LEU A 142 -3.77 3.56 10.39
C LEU A 142 -5.08 3.43 11.17
N LEU A 143 -5.03 3.43 12.49
CA LEU A 143 -6.22 3.39 13.35
C LEU A 143 -7.14 4.60 13.12
N ASN A 144 -6.59 5.79 12.98
CA ASN A 144 -7.34 7.01 12.67
C ASN A 144 -8.00 6.98 11.29
N ALA A 145 -7.45 6.20 10.37
CA ALA A 145 -8.05 5.93 9.07
C ALA A 145 -9.09 4.77 9.09
N GLY A 146 -9.38 4.21 10.27
CA GLY A 146 -10.32 3.10 10.44
C GLY A 146 -9.72 1.73 10.13
N LEU A 147 -8.39 1.64 10.02
CA LEU A 147 -7.66 0.40 9.73
C LEU A 147 -7.09 -0.17 11.03
N SER A 148 -7.22 -1.48 11.26
CA SER A 148 -6.72 -2.16 12.47
C SER A 148 -5.57 -3.11 12.10
N PRO A 149 -4.31 -2.62 12.00
CA PRO A 149 -3.23 -3.35 11.37
C PRO A 149 -2.88 -4.67 12.08
N PHE A 150 -2.92 -4.73 13.40
CA PHE A 150 -2.66 -5.96 14.16
C PHE A 150 -3.84 -6.92 14.17
N GLU A 151 -5.08 -6.42 14.19
CA GLU A 151 -6.29 -7.25 14.28
C GLU A 151 -6.64 -7.86 12.92
N ASN A 152 -6.67 -7.03 11.88
CA ASN A 152 -7.03 -7.46 10.52
C ASN A 152 -5.93 -8.28 9.85
N GLN A 153 -4.71 -8.20 10.35
CA GLN A 153 -3.55 -8.86 9.77
C GLN A 153 -3.35 -8.56 8.28
N SER A 154 -3.78 -7.38 7.85
CA SER A 154 -3.68 -6.91 6.47
C SER A 154 -2.25 -6.63 6.05
N LEU A 155 -2.04 -6.56 4.73
CA LEU A 155 -0.82 -6.03 4.14
C LEU A 155 -1.10 -4.64 3.60
N PHE A 156 -0.17 -3.73 3.78
CA PHE A 156 -0.26 -2.35 3.29
C PHE A 156 0.80 -2.12 2.21
N LEU A 157 0.38 -1.54 1.09
CA LEU A 157 1.29 -1.14 0.04
C LEU A 157 1.60 0.35 0.16
N LEU A 158 2.89 0.66 0.28
CA LEU A 158 3.37 2.02 0.22
C LEU A 158 4.01 2.27 -1.15
N ASP A 159 3.72 3.43 -1.71
CA ASP A 159 4.30 3.87 -2.97
C ASP A 159 5.77 4.32 -2.83
N ASP A 160 6.34 4.75 -3.96
CA ASP A 160 7.73 5.22 -4.01
C ASP A 160 7.96 6.61 -3.40
N PHE A 161 6.90 7.29 -2.95
CA PHE A 161 6.94 8.50 -2.13
C PHE A 161 6.71 8.24 -0.64
N SER A 162 6.46 6.97 -0.27
CA SER A 162 6.17 6.52 1.10
C SER A 162 4.77 6.89 1.60
N PHE A 163 3.78 6.90 0.70
CA PHE A 163 2.38 6.99 1.08
C PHE A 163 1.76 5.59 1.16
N VAL A 164 0.97 5.32 2.21
CA VAL A 164 0.14 4.11 2.27
C VAL A 164 -1.03 4.30 1.32
N MET A 165 -1.07 3.49 0.27
CA MET A 165 -2.02 3.63 -0.83
C MET A 165 -3.10 2.57 -0.86
N GLU A 166 -2.79 1.37 -0.42
CA GLU A 166 -3.65 0.21 -0.60
C GLU A 166 -3.54 -0.75 0.57
N GLU A 167 -4.68 -1.31 0.99
CA GLU A 167 -4.78 -2.38 1.97
C GLU A 167 -5.16 -3.69 1.27
N PHE A 168 -4.42 -4.73 1.52
CA PHE A 168 -4.76 -6.09 1.14
C PHE A 168 -5.25 -6.85 2.36
N ASN A 169 -6.53 -7.14 2.39
CA ASN A 169 -7.14 -7.97 3.40
C ASN A 169 -6.50 -9.37 3.42
N LYS A 170 -6.41 -9.99 4.59
CA LYS A 170 -5.81 -11.32 4.76
C LYS A 170 -6.48 -12.43 3.92
N GLU A 171 -7.72 -12.21 3.48
CA GLU A 171 -8.48 -13.17 2.67
C GLU A 171 -8.12 -13.12 1.18
N LEU A 172 -7.40 -12.07 0.74
CA LEU A 172 -6.96 -11.97 -0.64
C LEU A 172 -5.90 -13.02 -0.97
N ASP A 173 -6.15 -13.75 -2.05
CA ASP A 173 -5.22 -14.76 -2.51
C ASP A 173 -3.94 -14.14 -3.11
N PHE A 174 -2.90 -14.95 -3.19
CA PHE A 174 -1.60 -14.58 -3.74
C PHE A 174 -1.71 -13.92 -5.13
N LYS A 175 -2.54 -14.47 -6.01
CA LYS A 175 -2.63 -14.01 -7.39
C LYS A 175 -3.16 -12.59 -7.46
N LYS A 176 -4.18 -12.27 -6.69
CA LYS A 176 -4.80 -10.95 -6.65
C LYS A 176 -3.84 -9.89 -6.13
N VAL A 177 -3.20 -10.14 -4.98
CA VAL A 177 -2.20 -9.23 -4.41
C VAL A 177 -1.01 -9.04 -5.36
N PHE A 178 -0.55 -10.12 -5.99
CA PHE A 178 0.55 -10.07 -6.94
C PHE A 178 0.21 -9.27 -8.21
N GLU A 179 -0.99 -9.43 -8.76
CA GLU A 179 -1.44 -8.71 -9.97
C GLU A 179 -1.46 -7.19 -9.73
N ASP A 180 -1.98 -6.73 -8.58
CA ASP A 180 -2.00 -5.32 -8.24
C ASP A 180 -0.56 -4.76 -8.10
N ILE A 181 0.26 -5.39 -7.27
CA ILE A 181 1.66 -4.96 -7.08
C ILE A 181 2.44 -4.98 -8.39
N LYS A 182 2.27 -6.01 -9.23
CA LYS A 182 2.97 -6.12 -10.52
C LYS A 182 2.60 -5.00 -11.49
N THR A 183 1.34 -4.55 -11.45
CA THR A 183 0.84 -3.48 -12.33
C THR A 183 1.42 -2.12 -11.95
N LEU A 184 1.66 -1.88 -10.66
CA LEU A 184 2.17 -0.62 -10.12
C LEU A 184 3.70 -0.49 -10.22
N LEU A 185 4.44 -1.58 -10.22
CA LEU A 185 5.90 -1.63 -10.28
C LEU A 185 6.42 -1.62 -11.72
#